data_d5a6012732cd62975124d0d77e2438b6
#
_entry.id   d5a6012732cd62975124d0d77e2438b6
#
_cell.length_a   1.000
_cell.length_b   1.000
_cell.length_c   1.000
_cell.angle_alpha   90.00
_cell.angle_beta   90.00
_cell.angle_gamma   90.00
#
_symmetry.space_group_name_H-M   'P 1'
#
loop_
_entity.id
_entity.type
_entity.pdbx_description
1 polymer ?
#
loop_
_entity_poly.entity_id
_entity_poly.type
_entity_poly.pdbx_seq_one_letter_code
_entity_poly.pdbx_strand_id
1 'polypeptide(L)'
;MPKISGVGVGESLVGDGNEVAHIDLLIGPRGSAVETAFCNALTNNKDGFTTLLAVIAPNLLCKPPTILYNKVTIKDARQAVQMFGPAQYAVAKAVADSVAEGIIPANEADDLFITVGVFIHWEAKDDKKIQDFNYRATKEALARAVKGEPKASEVTSKKDAAHHPFAAG
;
A
#
# COMPACT_ATOMS: atom_id res chain seq x y z
N MET A 1 7.14 17.62 -14.14
CA MET A 1 6.60 17.17 -12.84
C MET A 1 7.69 17.22 -11.79
N PRO A 2 7.39 17.52 -10.51
CA PRO A 2 8.42 17.52 -9.48
C PRO A 2 9.00 16.11 -9.31
N LYS A 3 10.31 16.03 -9.15
CA LYS A 3 11.03 14.79 -8.88
C LYS A 3 10.69 14.28 -7.47
N ILE A 4 10.42 12.98 -7.33
CA ILE A 4 10.29 12.35 -6.01
C ILE A 4 11.69 12.22 -5.41
N SER A 5 12.07 13.14 -4.53
CA SER A 5 13.44 13.27 -3.98
C SER A 5 13.59 12.82 -2.54
N GLY A 6 12.48 12.47 -1.88
CA GLY A 6 12.46 12.08 -0.48
C GLY A 6 11.43 11.01 -0.19
N VAL A 7 11.28 10.67 1.08
CA VAL A 7 10.30 9.69 1.54
C VAL A 7 8.91 10.31 1.50
N GLY A 8 8.01 9.70 0.75
CA GLY A 8 6.58 9.98 0.78
C GLY A 8 5.86 8.96 1.66
N VAL A 9 4.93 9.43 2.47
CA VAL A 9 4.11 8.61 3.37
C VAL A 9 2.65 8.79 2.98
N GLY A 10 1.95 7.68 2.76
CA GLY A 10 0.53 7.70 2.42
C GLY A 10 -0.25 6.66 3.19
N GLU A 11 -1.47 7.01 3.51
CA GLU A 11 -2.43 6.14 4.19
C GLU A 11 -3.79 6.27 3.53
N SER A 12 -4.53 5.16 3.45
CA SER A 12 -5.93 5.18 3.04
C SER A 12 -6.71 4.01 3.62
N LEU A 13 -7.94 4.29 4.03
CA LEU A 13 -8.93 3.29 4.43
C LEU A 13 -10.11 3.37 3.46
N VAL A 14 -10.43 2.26 2.81
CA VAL A 14 -11.50 2.16 1.80
C VAL A 14 -12.38 0.95 2.09
N GLY A 15 -13.67 1.15 1.93
CA GLY A 15 -14.66 0.10 2.07
C GLY A 15 -15.23 -0.02 3.47
N ASP A 16 -15.95 -1.10 3.67
CA ASP A 16 -16.66 -1.41 4.91
C ASP A 16 -16.63 -2.91 5.20
N GLY A 17 -17.14 -3.28 6.38
CA GLY A 17 -17.23 -4.68 6.80
C GLY A 17 -15.85 -5.34 6.93
N ASN A 18 -15.85 -6.66 6.80
CA ASN A 18 -14.64 -7.46 6.95
C ASN A 18 -13.68 -7.36 5.75
N GLU A 19 -14.14 -6.85 4.63
CA GLU A 19 -13.36 -6.65 3.40
C GLU A 19 -12.66 -5.28 3.34
N VAL A 20 -12.84 -4.44 4.36
CA VAL A 20 -12.22 -3.11 4.42
C VAL A 20 -10.72 -3.19 4.15
N ALA A 21 -10.23 -2.30 3.32
CA ALA A 21 -8.80 -2.15 3.05
C ALA A 21 -8.23 -0.98 3.84
N HIS A 22 -7.12 -1.22 4.51
CA HIS A 22 -6.34 -0.17 5.16
C HIS A 22 -4.89 -0.29 4.71
N ILE A 23 -4.45 0.68 3.94
CA ILE A 23 -3.12 0.72 3.35
C ILE A 23 -2.25 1.75 4.05
N ASP A 24 -1.07 1.31 4.50
CA ASP A 24 0.04 2.17 4.90
C ASP A 24 1.15 2.02 3.87
N LEU A 25 1.64 3.15 3.33
CA LEU A 25 2.51 3.12 2.17
C LEU A 25 3.67 4.10 2.31
N LEU A 26 4.86 3.63 1.90
CA LEU A 26 6.03 4.47 1.70
C LEU A 26 6.45 4.43 0.23
N ILE A 27 6.86 5.57 -0.30
CA ILE A 27 7.51 5.68 -1.61
C ILE A 27 8.75 6.55 -1.47
N GLY A 28 9.84 6.17 -2.12
CA GLY A 28 11.07 6.96 -2.10
C GLY A 28 12.08 6.49 -3.12
N PRO A 29 13.08 7.34 -3.41
CA PRO A 29 14.07 7.04 -4.42
C PRO A 29 15.13 6.04 -3.95
N ARG A 30 15.91 5.55 -4.91
CA ARG A 30 17.13 4.80 -4.64
C ARG A 30 18.06 5.59 -3.71
N GLY A 31 18.65 4.91 -2.73
CA GLY A 31 19.48 5.51 -1.68
C GLY A 31 18.69 6.11 -0.52
N SER A 32 17.35 6.07 -0.55
CA SER A 32 16.50 6.51 0.56
C SER A 32 16.27 5.41 1.60
N ALA A 33 15.70 5.80 2.75
CA ALA A 33 15.26 4.86 3.78
C ALA A 33 14.20 3.86 3.27
N VAL A 34 13.44 4.22 2.22
CA VAL A 34 12.43 3.32 1.64
C VAL A 34 13.10 2.15 0.91
N GLU A 35 14.20 2.36 0.20
CA GLU A 35 14.98 1.26 -0.40
C GLU A 35 15.49 0.29 0.69
N THR A 36 16.03 0.83 1.79
CA THR A 36 16.47 0.01 2.92
C THR A 36 15.31 -0.79 3.53
N ALA A 37 14.16 -0.15 3.75
CA ALA A 37 12.97 -0.81 4.27
C ALA A 37 12.47 -1.91 3.32
N PHE A 38 12.47 -1.64 2.02
CA PHE A 38 12.11 -2.61 0.99
C PHE A 38 13.02 -3.86 1.02
N CYS A 39 14.33 -3.66 1.03
CA CYS A 39 15.29 -4.75 1.07
C CYS A 39 15.17 -5.57 2.36
N ASN A 40 15.03 -4.92 3.50
CA ASN A 40 14.87 -5.58 4.80
C ASN A 40 13.56 -6.37 4.86
N ALA A 41 12.46 -5.81 4.35
CA ALA A 41 11.18 -6.51 4.31
C ALA A 41 11.27 -7.78 3.44
N LEU A 42 11.89 -7.68 2.28
CA LEU A 42 12.04 -8.82 1.35
C LEU A 42 12.83 -9.98 1.95
N THR A 43 13.80 -9.69 2.80
CA THR A 43 14.75 -10.69 3.34
C THR A 43 14.45 -11.13 4.77
N ASN A 44 13.39 -10.64 5.40
CA ASN A 44 13.09 -10.90 6.81
C ASN A 44 11.66 -11.43 7.00
N ASN A 45 11.48 -12.73 6.78
CA ASN A 45 10.22 -13.42 7.03
C ASN A 45 10.10 -13.88 8.48
N LYS A 46 8.87 -13.81 9.01
CA LYS A 46 8.50 -14.31 10.34
C LYS A 46 7.18 -15.07 10.24
N ASP A 47 6.97 -16.01 11.17
CA ASP A 47 5.72 -16.76 11.26
C ASP A 47 4.51 -15.80 11.34
N GLY A 48 3.53 -16.00 10.45
CA GLY A 48 2.33 -15.18 10.36
C GLY A 48 2.53 -13.80 9.72
N PHE A 49 3.77 -13.43 9.36
CA PHE A 49 4.10 -12.16 8.70
C PHE A 49 4.99 -12.43 7.49
N THR A 50 4.35 -12.50 6.34
CA THR A 50 5.01 -12.79 5.07
C THR A 50 5.05 -11.54 4.20
N THR A 51 6.17 -11.34 3.53
CA THR A 51 6.34 -10.30 2.53
C THR A 51 6.39 -10.90 1.14
N LEU A 52 5.89 -10.19 0.15
CA LEU A 52 5.98 -10.61 -1.24
C LEU A 52 6.08 -9.41 -2.17
N LEU A 53 6.77 -9.63 -3.28
CA LEU A 53 6.84 -8.64 -4.36
C LEU A 53 5.48 -8.55 -5.08
N ALA A 54 5.06 -7.35 -5.38
CA ALA A 54 3.86 -7.12 -6.18
C ALA A 54 4.16 -7.37 -7.66
N VAL A 55 3.38 -8.25 -8.26
CA VAL A 55 3.51 -8.61 -9.67
C VAL A 55 2.17 -8.43 -10.39
N ILE A 56 2.21 -7.96 -11.63
CA ILE A 56 1.03 -7.87 -12.50
C ILE A 56 0.63 -9.28 -12.96
N ALA A 57 1.63 -10.08 -13.23
CA ALA A 57 1.50 -11.50 -13.62
C ALA A 57 2.79 -12.21 -13.24
N PRO A 58 2.85 -13.56 -13.26
CA PRO A 58 4.11 -14.28 -13.10
C PRO A 58 5.19 -13.74 -14.05
N ASN A 59 6.37 -13.44 -13.50
CA ASN A 59 7.51 -12.87 -14.22
C ASN A 59 7.34 -11.43 -14.74
N LEU A 60 6.30 -10.74 -14.32
CA LEU A 60 6.04 -9.33 -14.63
C LEU A 60 5.94 -8.51 -13.34
N LEU A 61 7.10 -8.22 -12.76
CA LEU A 61 7.22 -7.36 -11.57
C LEU A 61 6.68 -5.97 -11.88
N CYS A 62 5.85 -5.41 -11.00
CA CYS A 62 5.40 -4.03 -11.19
C CYS A 62 6.56 -3.02 -10.97
N LYS A 63 6.42 -1.86 -11.58
CA LYS A 63 7.38 -0.75 -11.45
C LYS A 63 6.66 0.52 -10.99
N PRO A 64 7.20 1.22 -9.98
CA PRO A 64 8.39 0.91 -9.18
C PRO A 64 8.31 -0.46 -8.48
N PRO A 65 9.47 -1.09 -8.19
CA PRO A 65 9.47 -2.31 -7.38
C PRO A 65 8.72 -2.08 -6.09
N THR A 66 7.76 -2.94 -5.82
CA THR A 66 6.84 -2.81 -4.68
C THR A 66 6.81 -4.08 -3.88
N ILE A 67 7.00 -3.96 -2.57
CA ILE A 67 6.81 -5.06 -1.64
C ILE A 67 5.57 -4.83 -0.79
N LEU A 68 4.76 -5.85 -0.60
CA LEU A 68 3.66 -5.79 0.35
C LEU A 68 3.91 -6.74 1.53
N TYR A 69 3.40 -6.35 2.68
CA TYR A 69 3.44 -7.12 3.92
C TYR A 69 2.10 -7.00 4.63
N ASN A 70 1.72 -8.04 5.37
CA ASN A 70 0.49 -8.00 6.16
C ASN A 70 0.69 -7.21 7.47
N LYS A 71 -0.29 -6.37 7.80
CA LYS A 71 -0.30 -5.56 9.02
C LYS A 71 -0.80 -6.33 10.25
N VAL A 72 -1.44 -7.46 10.02
CA VAL A 72 -1.95 -8.35 11.07
C VAL A 72 -1.50 -9.77 10.80
N THR A 73 -1.43 -10.59 11.85
CA THR A 73 -1.04 -11.99 11.74
C THR A 73 -1.98 -12.75 10.80
N ILE A 74 -1.43 -13.46 9.83
CA ILE A 74 -2.17 -14.43 9.01
C ILE A 74 -2.48 -15.64 9.88
N LYS A 75 -3.77 -15.97 10.02
CA LYS A 75 -4.26 -17.01 10.93
C LYS A 75 -4.63 -18.31 10.22
N ASP A 76 -4.95 -18.25 8.94
CA ASP A 76 -5.37 -19.41 8.15
C ASP A 76 -4.95 -19.34 6.68
N ALA A 77 -5.10 -20.45 5.98
CA ALA A 77 -4.72 -20.57 4.58
C ALA A 77 -5.56 -19.65 3.67
N ARG A 78 -6.82 -19.41 3.99
CA ARG A 78 -7.68 -18.53 3.19
C ARG A 78 -7.18 -17.08 3.25
N GLN A 79 -6.86 -16.59 4.43
CA GLN A 79 -6.29 -15.25 4.60
C GLN A 79 -4.96 -15.09 3.86
N ALA A 80 -4.12 -16.14 3.86
CA ALA A 80 -2.88 -16.15 3.09
C ALA A 80 -3.16 -16.04 1.58
N VAL A 81 -4.12 -16.79 1.05
CA VAL A 81 -4.51 -16.74 -0.37
C VAL A 81 -5.09 -15.37 -0.73
N GLN A 82 -5.86 -14.75 0.14
CA GLN A 82 -6.39 -13.40 -0.07
C GLN A 82 -5.28 -12.35 -0.12
N MET A 83 -4.22 -12.50 0.67
CA MET A 83 -3.03 -11.66 0.62
C MET A 83 -2.23 -11.87 -0.67
N PHE A 84 -1.98 -13.11 -1.05
CA PHE A 84 -1.15 -13.47 -2.21
C PHE A 84 -1.88 -13.36 -3.55
N GLY A 85 -3.19 -13.35 -3.56
CA GLY A 85 -4.04 -13.25 -4.74
C GLY A 85 -4.65 -11.85 -4.92
N PRO A 86 -5.89 -11.65 -4.50
CA PRO A 86 -6.62 -10.40 -4.77
C PRO A 86 -5.95 -9.15 -4.24
N ALA A 87 -5.36 -9.18 -3.05
CA ALA A 87 -4.68 -8.02 -2.49
C ALA A 87 -3.37 -7.72 -3.23
N GLN A 88 -2.54 -8.72 -3.50
CA GLN A 88 -1.31 -8.54 -4.27
C GLN A 88 -1.58 -7.96 -5.66
N TYR A 89 -2.52 -8.56 -6.39
CA TYR A 89 -2.88 -8.08 -7.72
C TYR A 89 -3.39 -6.63 -7.68
N ALA A 90 -4.25 -6.32 -6.71
CA ALA A 90 -4.77 -4.97 -6.50
C ALA A 90 -3.66 -3.94 -6.30
N VAL A 91 -2.69 -4.25 -5.44
CA VAL A 91 -1.53 -3.39 -5.18
C VAL A 91 -0.69 -3.21 -6.45
N ALA A 92 -0.33 -4.30 -7.14
CA ALA A 92 0.46 -4.24 -8.35
C ALA A 92 -0.23 -3.42 -9.46
N LYS A 93 -1.53 -3.64 -9.66
CA LYS A 93 -2.33 -2.93 -10.64
C LYS A 93 -2.44 -1.44 -10.30
N ALA A 94 -2.67 -1.10 -9.04
CA ALA A 94 -2.74 0.29 -8.58
C ALA A 94 -1.42 1.04 -8.81
N VAL A 95 -0.28 0.40 -8.57
CA VAL A 95 1.05 0.97 -8.85
C VAL A 95 1.23 1.19 -10.34
N ALA A 96 0.96 0.20 -11.18
CA ALA A 96 1.09 0.31 -12.64
C ALA A 96 0.19 1.41 -13.21
N ASP A 97 -1.08 1.47 -12.79
CA ASP A 97 -2.01 2.50 -13.22
C ASP A 97 -1.58 3.89 -12.75
N SER A 98 -1.00 4.00 -11.54
CA SER A 98 -0.48 5.27 -11.03
C SER A 98 0.70 5.81 -11.86
N VAL A 99 1.51 4.93 -12.43
CA VAL A 99 2.55 5.31 -13.40
C VAL A 99 1.91 5.72 -14.73
N ALA A 100 0.98 4.93 -15.25
CA ALA A 100 0.32 5.21 -16.51
C ALA A 100 -0.47 6.54 -16.50
N GLU A 101 -1.06 6.88 -15.36
CA GLU A 101 -1.81 8.12 -15.15
C GLU A 101 -0.94 9.32 -14.77
N GLY A 102 0.37 9.12 -14.58
CA GLY A 102 1.32 10.18 -14.25
C GLY A 102 1.29 10.63 -12.79
N ILE A 103 0.64 9.89 -11.88
CA ILE A 103 0.75 10.12 -10.42
C ILE A 103 2.20 9.86 -10.00
N ILE A 104 2.77 8.75 -10.45
CA ILE A 104 4.20 8.46 -10.35
C ILE A 104 4.83 8.82 -11.70
N PRO A 105 5.87 9.67 -11.75
CA PRO A 105 6.54 9.99 -13.01
C PRO A 105 7.13 8.74 -13.66
N ALA A 106 6.74 8.45 -14.91
CA ALA A 106 7.17 7.23 -15.60
C ALA A 106 8.68 7.13 -15.76
N ASN A 107 9.35 8.26 -15.95
CA ASN A 107 10.82 8.33 -16.08
C ASN A 107 11.57 8.13 -14.76
N GLU A 108 10.90 8.08 -13.64
CA GLU A 108 11.48 7.81 -12.32
C GLU A 108 11.17 6.40 -11.82
N ALA A 109 10.25 5.67 -12.46
CA ALA A 109 9.69 4.42 -11.96
C ALA A 109 10.74 3.32 -11.71
N ASP A 110 11.84 3.32 -12.45
CA ASP A 110 12.94 2.36 -12.26
C ASP A 110 13.88 2.71 -11.09
N ASP A 111 13.83 3.96 -10.61
CA ASP A 111 14.68 4.48 -9.52
C ASP A 111 13.94 4.73 -8.22
N LEU A 112 12.69 4.29 -8.13
CA LEU A 112 11.85 4.40 -6.93
C LEU A 112 11.58 3.02 -6.33
N PHE A 113 11.26 3.02 -5.03
CA PHE A 113 10.83 1.84 -4.28
C PHE A 113 9.55 2.14 -3.52
N ILE A 114 8.69 1.14 -3.38
CA ILE A 114 7.43 1.25 -2.64
C ILE A 114 7.32 0.11 -1.64
N THR A 115 6.90 0.43 -0.41
CA THR A 115 6.48 -0.57 0.58
C THR A 115 5.00 -0.35 0.91
N VAL A 116 4.23 -1.43 0.98
CA VAL A 116 2.79 -1.38 1.21
C VAL A 116 2.39 -2.34 2.33
N GLY A 117 1.90 -1.78 3.43
CA GLY A 117 1.25 -2.54 4.48
C GLY A 117 -0.21 -2.81 4.12
N VAL A 118 -0.60 -4.08 4.11
CA VAL A 118 -1.94 -4.54 3.73
C VAL A 118 -2.65 -5.15 4.93
N PHE A 119 -3.90 -4.79 5.13
CA PHE A 119 -4.77 -5.38 6.14
C PHE A 119 -5.76 -6.34 5.50
N ILE A 120 -5.78 -7.59 5.98
CA ILE A 120 -6.80 -8.59 5.62
C ILE A 120 -7.45 -9.10 6.90
N HIS A 121 -8.73 -8.83 7.05
CA HIS A 121 -9.48 -9.34 8.19
C HIS A 121 -9.64 -10.86 8.07
N TRP A 122 -9.48 -11.58 9.19
CA TRP A 122 -9.54 -13.06 9.20
C TRP A 122 -10.91 -13.63 8.86
N GLU A 123 -11.97 -12.82 8.92
CA GLU A 123 -13.33 -13.21 8.51
C GLU A 123 -13.74 -12.68 7.13
N ALA A 124 -12.84 -12.02 6.41
CA ALA A 124 -13.12 -11.55 5.05
C ALA A 124 -13.41 -12.74 4.11
N LYS A 125 -14.43 -12.61 3.27
CA LYS A 125 -14.92 -13.70 2.40
C LYS A 125 -15.05 -13.32 0.94
N ASP A 126 -15.25 -12.05 0.64
CA ASP A 126 -15.49 -11.55 -0.72
C ASP A 126 -14.18 -11.06 -1.34
N ASP A 127 -13.55 -11.93 -2.14
CA ASP A 127 -12.28 -11.64 -2.81
C ASP A 127 -12.37 -10.47 -3.80
N LYS A 128 -13.54 -10.25 -4.41
CA LYS A 128 -13.75 -9.11 -5.31
C LYS A 128 -13.71 -7.79 -4.56
N LYS A 129 -14.36 -7.74 -3.40
CA LYS A 129 -14.31 -6.56 -2.52
C LYS A 129 -12.90 -6.33 -1.98
N ILE A 130 -12.20 -7.38 -1.55
CA ILE A 130 -10.80 -7.28 -1.13
C ILE A 130 -9.96 -6.65 -2.25
N GLN A 131 -10.09 -7.14 -3.47
CA GLN A 131 -9.36 -6.62 -4.61
C GLN A 131 -9.71 -5.16 -4.91
N ASP A 132 -11.00 -4.82 -5.02
CA ASP A 132 -11.46 -3.46 -5.32
C ASP A 132 -11.02 -2.46 -4.24
N PHE A 133 -11.25 -2.78 -2.97
CA PHE A 133 -10.93 -1.88 -1.87
C PHE A 133 -9.41 -1.68 -1.72
N ASN A 134 -8.62 -2.74 -1.85
CA ASN A 134 -7.15 -2.60 -1.81
C ASN A 134 -6.61 -1.84 -3.02
N TYR A 135 -7.18 -2.02 -4.21
CA TYR A 135 -6.82 -1.22 -5.39
C TYR A 135 -7.05 0.27 -5.14
N ARG A 136 -8.25 0.63 -4.71
CA ARG A 136 -8.63 2.03 -4.46
C ARG A 136 -7.80 2.63 -3.34
N ALA A 137 -7.66 1.93 -2.22
CA ALA A 137 -6.85 2.38 -1.10
C ALA A 137 -5.38 2.60 -1.48
N THR A 138 -4.80 1.71 -2.28
CA THR A 138 -3.41 1.86 -2.75
C THR A 138 -3.28 3.06 -3.67
N LYS A 139 -4.21 3.28 -4.60
CA LYS A 139 -4.22 4.46 -5.47
C LYS A 139 -4.27 5.77 -4.67
N GLU A 140 -5.16 5.84 -3.68
CA GLU A 140 -5.30 7.02 -2.82
C GLU A 140 -4.06 7.25 -1.96
N ALA A 141 -3.53 6.20 -1.34
CA ALA A 141 -2.32 6.29 -0.51
C ALA A 141 -1.11 6.75 -1.35
N LEU A 142 -0.93 6.23 -2.57
CA LEU A 142 0.11 6.69 -3.50
C LEU A 142 -0.04 8.16 -3.84
N ALA A 143 -1.24 8.61 -4.19
CA ALA A 143 -1.47 10.00 -4.52
C ALA A 143 -1.14 10.94 -3.34
N ARG A 144 -1.54 10.57 -2.13
CA ARG A 144 -1.22 11.32 -0.90
C ARG A 144 0.28 11.33 -0.62
N ALA A 145 0.94 10.18 -0.73
CA ALA A 145 2.38 10.06 -0.51
C ALA A 145 3.19 10.95 -1.45
N VAL A 146 2.86 10.94 -2.74
CA VAL A 146 3.55 11.75 -3.76
C VAL A 146 3.32 13.24 -3.56
N LYS A 147 2.10 13.64 -3.16
CA LYS A 147 1.75 15.04 -2.90
C LYS A 147 2.19 15.53 -1.50
N GLY A 148 2.56 14.62 -0.62
CA GLY A 148 2.83 14.93 0.79
C GLY A 148 1.57 15.42 1.52
N GLU A 149 0.46 14.74 1.34
CA GLU A 149 -0.85 15.02 1.94
C GLU A 149 -1.22 13.96 2.99
N PRO A 150 -1.97 14.35 4.06
CA PRO A 150 -2.38 15.72 4.39
C PRO A 150 -1.22 16.59 4.88
N LYS A 151 -1.34 17.89 4.74
CA LYS A 151 -0.39 18.84 5.34
C LYS A 151 -0.65 18.99 6.84
N ALA A 152 0.38 19.33 7.61
CA ALA A 152 0.26 19.52 9.06
C ALA A 152 -0.85 20.54 9.42
N SER A 153 -0.98 21.62 8.64
CA SER A 153 -2.02 22.63 8.84
C SER A 153 -3.44 22.06 8.64
N GLU A 154 -3.61 21.16 7.69
CA GLU A 154 -4.89 20.49 7.45
C GLU A 154 -5.26 19.56 8.63
N VAL A 155 -4.32 18.76 9.10
CA VAL A 155 -4.53 17.90 10.28
C VAL A 155 -4.90 18.72 11.50
N THR A 156 -4.16 19.78 11.76
CA THR A 156 -4.40 20.68 12.91
C THR A 156 -5.78 21.32 12.84
N SER A 157 -6.20 21.78 11.66
CA SER A 157 -7.52 22.44 11.50
C SER A 157 -8.70 21.47 11.61
N LYS A 158 -8.52 20.21 11.28
CA LYS A 158 -9.59 19.20 11.24
C LYS A 158 -9.63 18.28 12.47
N LYS A 159 -8.63 18.30 13.34
CA LYS A 159 -8.43 17.31 14.41
C LYS A 159 -9.64 17.09 15.33
N ASP A 160 -10.41 18.15 15.60
CA ASP A 160 -11.55 18.09 16.52
C ASP A 160 -12.89 17.80 15.81
N ALA A 161 -12.95 18.05 14.49
CA ALA A 161 -14.14 17.81 13.67
C ALA A 161 -14.10 16.47 12.94
N ALA A 162 -12.92 15.87 12.78
CA ALA A 162 -12.75 14.58 12.11
C ALA A 162 -13.28 13.45 13.01
N HIS A 163 -14.01 12.52 12.38
CA HIS A 163 -14.53 11.34 13.06
C HIS A 163 -13.61 10.13 12.83
N HIS A 164 -13.15 9.54 13.92
CA HIS A 164 -12.38 8.29 13.85
C HIS A 164 -13.31 7.11 14.18
N PRO A 165 -13.50 6.15 13.26
CA PRO A 165 -14.50 5.08 13.43
C PRO A 165 -14.22 4.14 14.61
N PHE A 166 -12.98 4.11 15.11
CA PHE A 166 -12.58 3.26 16.24
C PHE A 166 -12.16 4.06 17.48
N ALA A 167 -12.45 5.35 17.51
CA ALA A 167 -12.20 6.14 18.72
C ALA A 167 -13.13 5.69 19.85
N ALA A 168 -12.57 5.55 21.04
CA ALA A 168 -13.39 5.36 22.25
C ALA A 168 -14.16 6.65 22.54
N GLY A 169 -15.47 6.55 22.71
CA GLY A 169 -16.36 7.66 23.06
C GLY A 169 -16.16 8.17 24.47
#